data_8bfda270fdc517b8ace37d8ac583e577
#
_entry.id   8bfda270fdc517b8ace37d8ac583e577
#
_cell.length_a   1.000
_cell.length_b   1.000
_cell.length_c   1.000
_cell.angle_alpha   90.00
_cell.angle_beta   90.00
_cell.angle_gamma   90.00
#
_symmetry.space_group_name_H-M   'P 1'
#
loop_
_entity.id
_entity.type
_entity.pdbx_description
1 polymer ?
#
loop_
_entity_poly.entity_id
_entity_poly.type
_entity_poly.pdbx_seq_one_letter_code
_entity_poly.pdbx_strand_id
1 'polypeptide(L)'
;KEVVQRSLLERLPFPPFLDKLNKMLSGGITYGFIVNILAGSGSGKCHGKGQEILMSDLSKKLVEDVVVGDKVMGADGSARNVLATHSGTDMIYKVTPNKGMPYTVNSEHLIVLESNRRLPQRNIEVNKRFTMSAKDFYELPSCYKNHNICGVKADLKRLGDYSVDDAYILGLWLAEGTSSKPQFTLGKKDMVLHEILLAFAESKGYGVNTSPSADRVGSKSYDLSGGMLLKLRDEWCVLNNKHIPKKFMLADYNTRLELLAGFLDGDGFLEHGCFEMTLKKNQLADDIVLLARSLGLTVSQKDKFCKCQNFEGAWYSRIFISGGADKIPNRLPRKKANNTPNKNTQRVSLSIAEQGVGEYYGFEVDGDNLYCLPDMQI
;
A
#
# COMPACT_ATOMS: atom_id res chain seq x y z
N LYS A 1 -31.37 5.99 57.18
CA LYS A 1 -30.07 6.54 57.64
C LYS A 1 -28.87 6.01 56.80
N GLU A 2 -28.84 4.76 56.42
CA GLU A 2 -27.76 4.16 55.62
C GLU A 2 -27.64 4.72 54.19
N VAL A 3 -28.74 5.05 53.55
CA VAL A 3 -28.74 5.60 52.19
C VAL A 3 -28.15 7.03 52.13
N VAL A 4 -28.36 7.82 53.21
CA VAL A 4 -27.85 9.21 53.29
C VAL A 4 -26.34 9.20 53.57
N GLN A 5 -25.81 8.25 54.32
CA GLN A 5 -24.37 8.13 54.58
C GLN A 5 -23.58 7.78 53.31
N ARG A 6 -24.13 6.99 52.38
CA ARG A 6 -23.48 6.63 51.12
C ARG A 6 -23.28 7.82 50.16
N SER A 7 -24.09 8.86 50.25
CA SER A 7 -23.96 10.05 49.40
C SER A 7 -22.85 11.02 49.83
N LEU A 8 -22.30 10.85 51.03
CA LEU A 8 -21.24 11.68 51.62
C LEU A 8 -19.82 11.07 51.50
N LEU A 9 -19.71 9.90 50.87
CA LEU A 9 -18.40 9.29 50.66
C LEU A 9 -17.63 10.02 49.57
N GLU A 10 -16.36 10.30 49.84
CA GLU A 10 -15.43 10.92 48.93
C GLU A 10 -15.29 10.09 47.66
N ARG A 11 -15.39 10.73 46.50
CA ARG A 11 -15.33 10.07 45.19
C ARG A 11 -14.01 10.42 44.48
N LEU A 12 -13.40 9.41 43.90
CA LEU A 12 -12.23 9.55 43.04
C LEU A 12 -12.69 9.75 41.59
N PRO A 13 -12.46 10.93 41.00
CA PRO A 13 -12.84 11.14 39.62
C PRO A 13 -11.92 10.37 38.68
N PHE A 14 -12.47 9.91 37.56
CA PHE A 14 -11.68 9.41 36.45
C PHE A 14 -10.93 10.58 35.75
N PRO A 15 -9.84 10.25 35.02
CA PRO A 15 -9.14 11.24 34.21
C PRO A 15 -10.07 12.00 33.25
N PRO A 16 -9.73 13.25 32.84
CA PRO A 16 -10.62 14.09 32.03
C PRO A 16 -11.12 13.48 30.72
N PHE A 17 -10.35 12.57 30.12
CA PHE A 17 -10.77 11.85 28.89
C PHE A 17 -11.94 10.86 29.12
N LEU A 18 -12.27 10.55 30.39
CA LEU A 18 -13.42 9.75 30.79
C LEU A 18 -14.54 10.59 31.46
N ASP A 19 -14.66 11.87 31.11
CA ASP A 19 -15.65 12.79 31.71
C ASP A 19 -17.10 12.30 31.60
N LYS A 20 -17.43 11.58 30.52
CA LYS A 20 -18.74 10.92 30.39
C LYS A 20 -19.01 9.94 31.53
N LEU A 21 -17.99 9.16 31.91
CA LEU A 21 -18.08 8.17 33.00
C LEU A 21 -18.19 8.88 34.35
N ASN A 22 -17.46 9.98 34.57
CA ASN A 22 -17.61 10.82 35.75
C ASN A 22 -19.04 11.35 35.90
N LYS A 23 -19.64 11.81 34.80
CA LYS A 23 -21.03 12.29 34.80
C LYS A 23 -22.03 11.17 35.12
N MET A 24 -21.84 9.99 34.51
CA MET A 24 -22.72 8.82 34.77
C MET A 24 -22.64 8.33 36.23
N LEU A 25 -21.44 8.40 36.81
CA LEU A 25 -21.20 7.95 38.19
C LEU A 25 -21.25 9.09 39.22
N SER A 26 -21.83 10.23 38.85
CA SER A 26 -22.03 11.41 39.73
C SER A 26 -20.73 11.88 40.40
N GLY A 27 -19.62 11.94 39.62
CA GLY A 27 -18.33 12.49 40.05
C GLY A 27 -17.23 11.46 40.28
N GLY A 28 -17.44 10.17 40.01
CA GLY A 28 -16.39 9.15 40.12
C GLY A 28 -16.74 7.91 40.95
N ILE A 29 -15.72 7.18 41.37
CA ILE A 29 -15.84 5.94 42.16
C ILE A 29 -15.71 6.24 43.65
N THR A 30 -16.55 5.65 44.46
CA THR A 30 -16.47 5.73 45.92
C THR A 30 -15.38 4.80 46.45
N TYR A 31 -14.62 5.23 47.44
CA TYR A 31 -13.61 4.41 48.09
C TYR A 31 -14.19 3.10 48.65
N GLY A 32 -13.49 1.99 48.48
CA GLY A 32 -13.88 0.68 48.91
C GLY A 32 -14.81 -0.11 47.95
N PHE A 33 -15.10 0.47 46.75
CA PHE A 33 -15.81 -0.26 45.69
C PHE A 33 -14.86 -0.83 44.65
N ILE A 34 -15.12 -2.06 44.21
CA ILE A 34 -14.49 -2.68 43.07
C ILE A 34 -15.36 -2.35 41.86
N VAL A 35 -14.79 -1.61 40.88
CA VAL A 35 -15.47 -1.33 39.63
C VAL A 35 -14.88 -2.23 38.55
N ASN A 36 -15.69 -3.18 38.07
CA ASN A 36 -15.33 -3.98 36.90
C ASN A 36 -15.78 -3.22 35.63
N ILE A 37 -14.82 -2.76 34.84
CA ILE A 37 -15.10 -2.22 33.52
C ILE A 37 -15.08 -3.40 32.54
N LEU A 38 -16.25 -3.84 32.11
CA LEU A 38 -16.39 -4.81 31.04
C LEU A 38 -16.33 -4.04 29.73
N ALA A 39 -15.19 -4.03 29.11
CA ALA A 39 -15.05 -3.65 27.70
C ALA A 39 -14.95 -4.93 26.88
N GLY A 40 -15.59 -4.96 25.72
CA GLY A 40 -15.32 -6.03 24.75
C GLY A 40 -13.81 -6.09 24.50
N SER A 41 -13.20 -7.28 24.59
CA SER A 41 -11.78 -7.46 24.33
C SER A 41 -11.44 -6.97 22.93
N GLY A 42 -10.51 -6.01 22.82
CA GLY A 42 -9.92 -5.58 21.56
C GLY A 42 -10.90 -4.90 20.60
N SER A 43 -11.34 -3.69 20.94
CA SER A 43 -12.22 -2.92 20.05
C SER A 43 -11.55 -2.66 18.70
N GLY A 44 -11.82 -3.54 17.72
CA GLY A 44 -11.97 -3.11 16.37
C GLY A 44 -10.89 -3.44 15.35
N LYS A 45 -9.85 -4.25 15.63
CA LYS A 45 -8.80 -4.48 14.61
C LYS A 45 -8.31 -5.92 14.57
N CYS A 46 -9.20 -6.83 14.22
CA CYS A 46 -8.89 -8.24 14.17
C CYS A 46 -9.06 -8.78 12.75
N HIS A 47 -8.02 -9.41 12.26
CA HIS A 47 -8.01 -10.07 10.96
C HIS A 47 -8.07 -11.60 11.11
N GLY A 48 -8.64 -12.26 10.12
CA GLY A 48 -8.57 -13.71 10.04
C GLY A 48 -7.12 -14.18 9.86
N LYS A 49 -6.83 -15.37 10.37
CA LYS A 49 -5.52 -16.02 10.26
C LYS A 49 -5.00 -16.02 8.81
N GLY A 50 -3.70 -15.75 8.65
CA GLY A 50 -3.04 -15.68 7.35
C GLY A 50 -3.18 -14.34 6.62
N GLN A 51 -3.80 -13.33 7.24
CA GLN A 51 -3.88 -12.00 6.65
C GLN A 51 -2.53 -11.29 6.72
N GLU A 52 -2.05 -10.81 5.57
CA GLU A 52 -0.84 -9.99 5.51
C GLU A 52 -1.10 -8.56 6.01
N ILE A 53 -0.21 -8.06 6.86
CA ILE A 53 -0.17 -6.68 7.37
C ILE A 53 1.04 -5.97 6.77
N LEU A 54 0.86 -4.70 6.36
CA LEU A 54 1.94 -3.88 5.85
C LEU A 54 2.75 -3.28 7.00
N MET A 55 4.03 -3.62 7.08
CA MET A 55 4.95 -3.07 8.08
C MET A 55 5.44 -1.67 7.65
N SER A 56 5.94 -0.88 8.59
CA SER A 56 6.41 0.48 8.33
C SER A 56 7.60 0.55 7.38
N ASP A 57 8.35 -0.53 7.23
CA ASP A 57 9.45 -0.68 6.28
C ASP A 57 9.01 -1.25 4.91
N LEU A 58 7.70 -1.29 4.67
CA LEU A 58 7.03 -1.86 3.49
C LEU A 58 7.17 -3.37 3.34
N SER A 59 7.75 -4.07 4.29
CA SER A 59 7.67 -5.54 4.35
C SER A 59 6.26 -5.99 4.73
N LYS A 60 5.97 -7.27 4.54
CA LYS A 60 4.71 -7.89 4.92
C LYS A 60 4.95 -8.89 6.03
N LYS A 61 4.02 -8.95 6.98
CA LYS A 61 4.02 -9.90 8.09
C LYS A 61 2.62 -10.48 8.24
N LEU A 62 2.51 -11.77 8.57
CA LEU A 62 1.22 -12.36 8.86
C LEU A 62 0.68 -11.79 10.17
N VAL A 63 -0.63 -11.59 10.27
CA VAL A 63 -1.25 -10.98 11.45
C VAL A 63 -0.98 -11.78 12.72
N GLU A 64 -0.93 -13.11 12.64
CA GLU A 64 -0.59 -14.00 13.75
C GLU A 64 0.85 -13.88 14.24
N ASP A 65 1.75 -13.36 13.39
CA ASP A 65 3.16 -13.17 13.72
C ASP A 65 3.46 -11.74 14.24
N VAL A 66 2.49 -10.83 14.21
CA VAL A 66 2.66 -9.46 14.72
C VAL A 66 2.77 -9.50 16.25
N VAL A 67 3.80 -8.83 16.77
CA VAL A 67 4.10 -8.78 18.22
C VAL A 67 4.20 -7.34 18.71
N VAL A 68 4.08 -7.17 20.03
CA VAL A 68 4.27 -5.86 20.68
C VAL A 68 5.66 -5.31 20.38
N GLY A 69 5.74 -4.04 20.00
CA GLY A 69 6.97 -3.37 19.58
C GLY A 69 7.24 -3.40 18.08
N ASP A 70 6.52 -4.20 17.31
CA ASP A 70 6.51 -4.11 15.86
C ASP A 70 6.02 -2.72 15.41
N LYS A 71 6.41 -2.33 14.19
CA LYS A 71 5.96 -1.08 13.59
C LYS A 71 5.20 -1.37 12.29
N VAL A 72 3.91 -1.07 12.28
CA VAL A 72 3.07 -1.20 11.08
C VAL A 72 2.96 0.13 10.34
N MET A 73 2.54 0.09 9.08
CA MET A 73 2.37 1.27 8.24
C MET A 73 1.06 1.98 8.58
N GLY A 74 1.14 3.23 9.03
CA GLY A 74 -0.02 4.08 9.25
C GLY A 74 -0.67 4.57 7.96
N ALA A 75 -1.92 5.01 8.06
CA ALA A 75 -2.70 5.51 6.92
C ALA A 75 -2.14 6.79 6.28
N ASP A 76 -1.29 7.51 6.99
CA ASP A 76 -0.60 8.73 6.55
C ASP A 76 0.85 8.49 6.07
N GLY A 77 1.32 7.24 6.10
CA GLY A 77 2.68 6.86 5.76
C GLY A 77 3.67 6.89 6.92
N SER A 78 3.23 7.23 8.13
CA SER A 78 4.09 7.18 9.32
C SER A 78 4.02 5.80 9.98
N ALA A 79 5.05 5.46 10.75
CA ALA A 79 5.07 4.22 11.52
C ALA A 79 4.09 4.29 12.71
N ARG A 80 3.39 3.19 12.99
CA ARG A 80 2.57 2.98 14.17
C ARG A 80 3.17 1.85 15.00
N ASN A 81 3.41 2.10 16.28
CA ASN A 81 3.91 1.07 17.19
C ASN A 81 2.77 0.15 17.63
N VAL A 82 3.01 -1.15 17.61
CA VAL A 82 2.10 -2.14 18.15
C VAL A 82 2.22 -2.15 19.68
N LEU A 83 1.13 -1.83 20.37
CA LEU A 83 1.06 -1.67 21.83
C LEU A 83 0.59 -2.92 22.53
N ALA A 84 -0.33 -3.67 21.93
CA ALA A 84 -0.89 -4.90 22.46
C ALA A 84 -1.29 -5.83 21.31
N THR A 85 -1.34 -7.13 21.59
CA THR A 85 -1.84 -8.16 20.66
C THR A 85 -2.90 -9.00 21.36
N HIS A 86 -3.86 -9.49 20.59
CA HIS A 86 -4.94 -10.35 21.07
C HIS A 86 -5.36 -11.34 19.98
N SER A 87 -5.98 -12.44 20.38
CA SER A 87 -6.48 -13.46 19.47
C SER A 87 -7.75 -14.10 20.04
N GLY A 88 -8.50 -14.78 19.20
CA GLY A 88 -9.72 -15.46 19.59
C GLY A 88 -10.34 -16.20 18.41
N THR A 89 -11.62 -16.54 18.60
CA THR A 89 -12.43 -17.22 17.57
C THR A 89 -13.74 -16.45 17.41
N ASP A 90 -14.12 -16.14 16.18
CA ASP A 90 -15.32 -15.36 15.86
C ASP A 90 -15.78 -15.68 14.42
N MET A 91 -16.94 -15.13 14.04
CA MET A 91 -17.37 -15.11 12.65
C MET A 91 -16.40 -14.29 11.81
N ILE A 92 -15.85 -14.89 10.76
CA ILE A 92 -14.93 -14.25 9.83
C ILE A 92 -15.68 -13.78 8.59
N TYR A 93 -15.42 -12.56 8.20
CA TYR A 93 -15.93 -11.94 6.99
C TYR A 93 -14.80 -11.69 6.00
N LYS A 94 -15.05 -12.00 4.72
CA LYS A 94 -14.15 -11.65 3.61
C LYS A 94 -14.65 -10.38 2.96
N VAL A 95 -13.85 -9.34 3.03
CA VAL A 95 -14.07 -8.07 2.35
C VAL A 95 -13.31 -8.08 1.03
N THR A 96 -14.00 -7.82 -0.07
CA THR A 96 -13.42 -7.87 -1.40
C THR A 96 -13.60 -6.52 -2.08
N PRO A 97 -12.51 -5.73 -2.22
CA PRO A 97 -12.54 -4.50 -3.00
C PRO A 97 -12.62 -4.83 -4.51
N ASN A 98 -13.33 -3.99 -5.27
CA ASN A 98 -13.40 -4.15 -6.73
C ASN A 98 -12.04 -3.91 -7.43
N LYS A 99 -11.14 -3.19 -6.76
CA LYS A 99 -9.75 -2.94 -7.18
C LYS A 99 -8.84 -2.98 -5.96
N GLY A 100 -8.21 -4.10 -5.72
CA GLY A 100 -7.37 -4.33 -4.55
C GLY A 100 -7.27 -5.81 -4.23
N MET A 101 -6.79 -6.11 -3.02
CA MET A 101 -6.67 -7.48 -2.52
C MET A 101 -7.80 -7.76 -1.54
N PRO A 102 -8.45 -8.95 -1.61
CA PRO A 102 -9.38 -9.37 -0.57
C PRO A 102 -8.67 -9.48 0.78
N TYR A 103 -9.37 -9.16 1.85
CA TYR A 103 -8.89 -9.34 3.22
C TYR A 103 -9.98 -9.92 4.12
N THR A 104 -9.56 -10.53 5.21
CA THR A 104 -10.47 -11.20 6.15
C THR A 104 -10.42 -10.52 7.51
N VAL A 105 -11.59 -10.38 8.13
CA VAL A 105 -11.77 -9.68 9.41
C VAL A 105 -12.80 -10.40 10.27
N ASN A 106 -12.76 -10.18 11.59
CA ASN A 106 -13.81 -10.68 12.49
C ASN A 106 -15.05 -9.77 12.47
N SER A 107 -16.11 -10.15 13.19
CA SER A 107 -17.40 -9.44 13.20
C SER A 107 -17.30 -8.00 13.68
N GLU A 108 -16.48 -7.73 14.68
CA GLU A 108 -16.32 -6.43 15.34
C GLU A 108 -15.30 -5.52 14.67
N HIS A 109 -14.59 -6.01 13.63
CA HIS A 109 -13.59 -5.20 12.92
C HIS A 109 -14.21 -3.94 12.32
N LEU A 110 -13.61 -2.79 12.64
CA LEU A 110 -14.07 -1.50 12.16
C LEU A 110 -13.48 -1.19 10.78
N ILE A 111 -14.31 -1.31 9.75
CA ILE A 111 -13.96 -0.96 8.37
C ILE A 111 -14.05 0.56 8.22
N VAL A 112 -13.02 1.19 7.67
CA VAL A 112 -13.01 2.63 7.37
C VAL A 112 -13.74 2.87 6.04
N LEU A 113 -14.78 3.67 6.11
CA LEU A 113 -15.71 3.89 5.00
C LEU A 113 -15.88 5.38 4.73
N GLU A 114 -16.31 5.69 3.52
CA GLU A 114 -16.72 7.04 3.09
C GLU A 114 -18.00 6.95 2.25
N SER A 115 -18.91 7.90 2.40
CA SER A 115 -20.16 7.92 1.63
C SER A 115 -20.15 8.97 0.54
N ASN A 116 -20.64 8.62 -0.66
CA ASN A 116 -20.87 9.53 -1.78
C ASN A 116 -22.14 10.36 -1.64
N ARG A 117 -23.03 9.97 -0.72
CA ARG A 117 -24.32 10.62 -0.48
C ARG A 117 -24.55 10.82 1.01
N ARG A 118 -25.32 11.86 1.33
CA ARG A 118 -25.82 12.02 2.69
C ARG A 118 -26.79 10.91 3.01
N LEU A 119 -26.60 10.25 4.16
CA LEU A 119 -27.48 9.22 4.69
C LEU A 119 -28.06 9.70 6.03
N PRO A 120 -29.11 10.55 6.02
CA PRO A 120 -29.61 11.21 7.24
C PRO A 120 -30.05 10.23 8.32
N GLN A 121 -30.66 9.10 7.93
CA GLN A 121 -31.13 8.06 8.84
C GLN A 121 -30.00 7.42 9.68
N ARG A 122 -28.73 7.57 9.25
CA ARG A 122 -27.56 7.03 9.91
C ARG A 122 -26.56 8.12 10.35
N ASN A 123 -26.93 9.39 10.23
CA ASN A 123 -26.09 10.56 10.52
C ASN A 123 -24.75 10.54 9.76
N ILE A 124 -24.74 10.02 8.52
CA ILE A 124 -23.55 9.94 7.67
C ILE A 124 -23.57 11.12 6.69
N GLU A 125 -22.52 11.93 6.74
CA GLU A 125 -22.33 13.07 5.85
C GLU A 125 -21.57 12.67 4.57
N VAL A 126 -21.77 13.46 3.51
CA VAL A 126 -21.08 13.28 2.23
C VAL A 126 -19.57 13.53 2.40
N ASN A 127 -18.74 12.64 1.82
CA ASN A 127 -17.29 12.77 1.78
C ASN A 127 -16.61 12.82 3.17
N LYS A 128 -17.30 12.41 4.22
CA LYS A 128 -16.68 12.21 5.53
C LYS A 128 -16.41 10.75 5.80
N ARG A 129 -15.25 10.48 6.39
CA ARG A 129 -14.87 9.15 6.85
C ARG A 129 -15.65 8.80 8.10
N PHE A 130 -16.07 7.55 8.17
CA PHE A 130 -16.71 6.94 9.33
C PHE A 130 -16.28 5.47 9.42
N THR A 131 -16.49 4.86 10.56
CA THR A 131 -16.21 3.43 10.78
C THR A 131 -17.51 2.67 11.00
N MET A 132 -17.52 1.42 10.56
CA MET A 132 -18.64 0.50 10.76
C MET A 132 -18.08 -0.91 10.99
N SER A 133 -18.69 -1.70 11.88
CA SER A 133 -18.27 -3.08 12.07
C SER A 133 -18.49 -3.90 10.79
N ALA A 134 -17.69 -4.95 10.61
CA ALA A 134 -17.83 -5.85 9.47
C ALA A 134 -19.22 -6.48 9.43
N LYS A 135 -19.75 -6.86 10.60
CA LYS A 135 -21.11 -7.38 10.74
C LYS A 135 -22.16 -6.36 10.30
N ASP A 136 -22.11 -5.13 10.81
CA ASP A 136 -23.07 -4.08 10.43
C ASP A 136 -22.99 -3.77 8.94
N PHE A 137 -21.76 -3.76 8.37
CA PHE A 137 -21.58 -3.55 6.93
C PHE A 137 -22.15 -4.72 6.12
N TYR A 138 -22.00 -5.96 6.60
CA TYR A 138 -22.60 -7.13 5.97
C TYR A 138 -24.13 -7.09 5.98
N GLU A 139 -24.75 -6.66 7.08
CA GLU A 139 -26.20 -6.56 7.26
C GLU A 139 -26.83 -5.36 6.52
N LEU A 140 -25.99 -4.41 6.03
CA LEU A 140 -26.48 -3.29 5.25
C LEU A 140 -27.20 -3.74 3.97
N PRO A 141 -28.34 -3.12 3.61
CA PRO A 141 -28.99 -3.36 2.32
C PRO A 141 -28.05 -3.08 1.14
N SER A 142 -28.14 -3.89 0.09
CA SER A 142 -27.27 -3.81 -1.09
C SER A 142 -27.30 -2.44 -1.79
N CYS A 143 -28.41 -1.72 -1.71
CA CYS A 143 -28.52 -0.37 -2.28
C CYS A 143 -27.57 0.65 -1.63
N TYR A 144 -27.19 0.46 -0.37
CA TYR A 144 -26.20 1.29 0.30
C TYR A 144 -24.78 0.86 -0.03
N LYS A 145 -24.52 -0.46 -0.04
CA LYS A 145 -23.18 -1.04 -0.31
C LYS A 145 -22.69 -0.75 -1.73
N ASN A 146 -23.56 -0.89 -2.73
CA ASN A 146 -23.12 -0.93 -4.12
C ASN A 146 -22.83 0.44 -4.74
N HIS A 147 -23.40 1.54 -4.24
CA HIS A 147 -23.30 2.84 -4.92
C HIS A 147 -23.02 4.04 -4.00
N ASN A 148 -23.17 3.88 -2.70
CA ASN A 148 -23.12 5.02 -1.78
C ASN A 148 -21.95 4.97 -0.80
N ILE A 149 -21.52 3.77 -0.40
CA ILE A 149 -20.47 3.57 0.61
C ILE A 149 -19.28 2.90 -0.04
N CYS A 150 -18.11 3.48 0.17
CA CYS A 150 -16.84 3.01 -0.38
C CYS A 150 -15.83 2.79 0.73
N GLY A 151 -14.96 1.81 0.59
CA GLY A 151 -13.74 1.69 1.38
C GLY A 151 -12.75 2.80 1.01
N VAL A 152 -11.84 3.09 1.93
CA VAL A 152 -10.86 4.17 1.81
C VAL A 152 -9.47 3.57 1.72
N LYS A 153 -8.65 4.13 0.82
CA LYS A 153 -7.23 3.83 0.69
C LYS A 153 -6.38 4.91 1.34
N ALA A 154 -5.26 4.51 1.89
CA ALA A 154 -4.25 5.40 2.44
C ALA A 154 -3.62 6.30 1.38
N ASP A 155 -3.14 7.44 1.79
CA ASP A 155 -2.32 8.34 0.98
C ASP A 155 -0.90 8.37 1.54
N LEU A 156 -0.01 7.57 0.96
CA LEU A 156 1.38 7.46 1.37
C LEU A 156 2.31 8.47 0.68
N LYS A 157 1.80 9.63 0.26
CA LYS A 157 2.65 10.69 -0.33
C LYS A 157 3.74 11.17 0.62
N ARG A 158 3.48 11.12 1.92
CA ARG A 158 4.42 11.54 2.98
C ARG A 158 5.24 10.39 3.56
N LEU A 159 5.33 9.26 2.85
CA LEU A 159 6.03 8.07 3.35
C LEU A 159 7.50 8.35 3.70
N GLY A 160 8.19 9.17 2.90
CA GLY A 160 9.59 9.55 3.14
C GLY A 160 9.79 11.05 2.95
N ASP A 161 10.82 11.57 3.61
CA ASP A 161 11.22 12.99 3.65
C ASP A 161 12.58 13.25 3.02
N TYR A 162 13.23 12.22 2.44
CA TYR A 162 14.53 12.32 1.79
C TYR A 162 14.46 11.95 0.31
N SER A 163 15.25 12.62 -0.51
CA SER A 163 15.43 12.30 -1.92
C SER A 163 16.58 11.33 -2.14
N VAL A 164 16.52 10.55 -3.20
CA VAL A 164 17.60 9.67 -3.66
C VAL A 164 17.86 9.96 -5.13
N ASP A 165 19.12 10.27 -5.42
CA ASP A 165 19.56 10.56 -6.78
C ASP A 165 19.46 9.33 -7.69
N ASP A 166 19.43 9.60 -8.99
CA ASP A 166 19.48 8.59 -10.05
C ASP A 166 18.28 7.62 -10.07
N ALA A 167 17.16 7.97 -9.41
CA ALA A 167 15.98 7.11 -9.30
C ALA A 167 15.41 6.73 -10.69
N TYR A 168 15.33 7.69 -11.60
CA TYR A 168 14.88 7.42 -12.97
C TYR A 168 15.79 6.41 -13.70
N ILE A 169 17.11 6.56 -13.55
CA ILE A 169 18.10 5.67 -14.17
C ILE A 169 18.03 4.27 -13.57
N LEU A 170 17.81 4.14 -12.26
CA LEU A 170 17.55 2.84 -11.63
C LEU A 170 16.29 2.21 -12.24
N GLY A 171 15.19 2.94 -12.34
CA GLY A 171 13.94 2.47 -12.95
C GLY A 171 14.17 1.97 -14.38
N LEU A 172 14.88 2.75 -15.20
CA LEU A 172 15.22 2.39 -16.58
C LEU A 172 16.10 1.15 -16.65
N TRP A 173 17.09 1.00 -15.72
CA TRP A 173 17.93 -0.20 -15.69
C TRP A 173 17.15 -1.42 -15.23
N LEU A 174 16.24 -1.28 -14.28
CA LEU A 174 15.39 -2.40 -13.85
C LEU A 174 14.53 -2.94 -14.99
N ALA A 175 14.07 -2.07 -15.90
CA ALA A 175 13.35 -2.45 -17.11
C ALA A 175 14.29 -3.00 -18.21
N GLU A 176 15.19 -2.19 -18.72
CA GLU A 176 15.96 -2.43 -19.93
C GLU A 176 17.41 -2.86 -19.69
N GLY A 177 17.84 -2.98 -18.42
CA GLY A 177 19.20 -3.37 -18.04
C GLY A 177 19.44 -4.87 -18.14
N THR A 178 20.67 -5.25 -18.47
CA THR A 178 21.14 -6.64 -18.35
C THR A 178 21.41 -6.96 -16.89
N SER A 179 20.79 -8.02 -16.34
CA SER A 179 20.83 -8.32 -14.90
C SER A 179 22.26 -8.49 -14.34
N SER A 180 23.19 -9.01 -15.15
CA SER A 180 24.57 -9.31 -14.74
C SER A 180 25.60 -8.24 -15.11
N LYS A 181 25.19 -7.15 -15.75
CA LYS A 181 26.12 -6.15 -16.32
C LYS A 181 25.58 -4.72 -16.18
N PRO A 182 26.46 -3.71 -16.17
CA PRO A 182 26.07 -2.30 -16.22
C PRO A 182 25.67 -1.89 -17.64
N GLN A 183 24.78 -2.65 -18.26
CA GLN A 183 24.39 -2.52 -19.64
C GLN A 183 22.91 -2.18 -19.75
N PHE A 184 22.56 -1.27 -20.66
CA PHE A 184 21.20 -0.91 -21.03
C PHE A 184 20.98 -1.29 -22.50
N THR A 185 19.78 -1.82 -22.82
CA THR A 185 19.40 -2.12 -24.21
C THR A 185 18.19 -1.30 -24.59
N LEU A 186 18.40 -0.24 -25.39
CA LEU A 186 17.36 0.73 -25.73
C LEU A 186 16.93 0.59 -27.21
N GLY A 187 15.62 0.74 -27.44
CA GLY A 187 15.06 0.75 -28.79
C GLY A 187 15.55 1.96 -29.60
N LYS A 188 15.98 1.76 -30.85
CA LYS A 188 16.51 2.86 -31.70
C LYS A 188 15.55 4.04 -31.90
N LYS A 189 14.24 3.82 -31.73
CA LYS A 189 13.24 4.88 -31.89
C LYS A 189 13.10 5.79 -30.66
N ASP A 190 13.60 5.38 -29.51
CA ASP A 190 13.43 6.07 -28.23
C ASP A 190 14.62 7.02 -27.95
N MET A 191 14.91 7.93 -28.91
CA MET A 191 16.07 8.82 -28.86
C MET A 191 16.21 9.58 -27.54
N VAL A 192 15.12 10.01 -26.92
CA VAL A 192 15.12 10.70 -25.63
C VAL A 192 15.78 9.87 -24.54
N LEU A 193 15.57 8.55 -24.52
CA LEU A 193 16.21 7.66 -23.53
C LEU A 193 17.70 7.53 -23.76
N HIS A 194 18.14 7.55 -25.04
CA HIS A 194 19.56 7.55 -25.38
C HIS A 194 20.25 8.82 -24.87
N GLU A 195 19.63 9.99 -25.09
CA GLU A 195 20.14 11.28 -24.63
C GLU A 195 20.24 11.34 -23.10
N ILE A 196 19.19 10.90 -22.39
CA ILE A 196 19.18 10.85 -20.92
C ILE A 196 20.29 9.94 -20.40
N LEU A 197 20.47 8.75 -21.00
CA LEU A 197 21.49 7.80 -20.54
C LEU A 197 22.92 8.35 -20.78
N LEU A 198 23.14 9.01 -21.93
CA LEU A 198 24.44 9.61 -22.24
C LEU A 198 24.73 10.81 -21.32
N ALA A 199 23.77 11.70 -21.08
CA ALA A 199 23.91 12.81 -20.14
C ALA A 199 24.17 12.33 -18.71
N PHE A 200 23.50 11.25 -18.29
CA PHE A 200 23.78 10.63 -16.99
C PHE A 200 25.22 10.10 -16.93
N ALA A 201 25.67 9.35 -17.95
CA ALA A 201 27.02 8.81 -17.98
C ALA A 201 28.08 9.93 -17.93
N GLU A 202 27.89 11.00 -18.70
CA GLU A 202 28.75 12.18 -18.72
C GLU A 202 28.79 12.85 -17.33
N SER A 203 27.63 13.07 -16.70
CA SER A 203 27.55 13.71 -15.37
C SER A 203 28.26 12.94 -14.27
N LYS A 204 28.39 11.63 -14.42
CA LYS A 204 29.09 10.74 -13.47
C LYS A 204 30.52 10.41 -13.90
N GLY A 205 30.95 10.87 -15.05
CA GLY A 205 32.27 10.52 -15.61
C GLY A 205 32.39 9.05 -16.04
N TYR A 206 31.27 8.41 -16.40
CA TYR A 206 31.27 7.02 -16.87
C TYR A 206 31.64 6.92 -18.35
N GLY A 207 32.53 5.98 -18.70
CA GLY A 207 32.79 5.64 -20.08
C GLY A 207 31.60 4.88 -20.69
N VAL A 208 31.32 5.12 -21.97
CA VAL A 208 30.19 4.51 -22.70
C VAL A 208 30.70 3.75 -23.90
N ASN A 209 30.51 2.43 -23.91
CA ASN A 209 30.73 1.57 -25.06
C ASN A 209 29.39 1.20 -25.67
N THR A 210 29.27 1.28 -27.00
CA THR A 210 28.00 1.01 -27.68
C THR A 210 28.19 -0.11 -28.71
N SER A 211 27.19 -0.99 -28.76
CA SER A 211 27.12 -2.08 -29.74
C SER A 211 25.68 -2.26 -30.24
N PRO A 212 25.47 -2.78 -31.47
CA PRO A 212 24.16 -3.32 -31.86
C PRO A 212 23.76 -4.40 -30.85
N SER A 213 22.50 -4.43 -30.44
CA SER A 213 22.02 -5.52 -29.59
C SER A 213 21.99 -6.82 -30.38
N ALA A 214 22.62 -7.87 -29.87
CA ALA A 214 22.59 -9.20 -30.47
C ALA A 214 21.20 -9.85 -30.39
N ASP A 215 20.45 -9.54 -29.32
CA ASP A 215 19.19 -10.22 -28.98
C ASP A 215 17.95 -9.50 -29.49
N ARG A 216 18.06 -8.21 -29.86
CA ARG A 216 16.91 -7.38 -30.30
C ARG A 216 17.25 -6.60 -31.57
N VAL A 217 16.70 -7.06 -32.69
CA VAL A 217 16.80 -6.30 -33.96
C VAL A 217 16.15 -4.92 -33.78
N GLY A 218 16.89 -3.84 -34.12
CA GLY A 218 16.40 -2.46 -34.00
C GLY A 218 16.63 -1.83 -32.62
N SER A 219 17.50 -2.38 -31.80
CA SER A 219 17.94 -1.80 -30.54
C SER A 219 19.47 -1.61 -30.48
N LYS A 220 19.94 -0.84 -29.50
CA LYS A 220 21.33 -0.52 -29.26
C LYS A 220 21.65 -0.76 -27.79
N SER A 221 22.76 -1.43 -27.51
CA SER A 221 23.26 -1.68 -26.17
C SER A 221 24.30 -0.63 -25.78
N TYR A 222 24.27 -0.22 -24.52
CA TYR A 222 25.15 0.74 -23.88
C TYR A 222 25.76 0.10 -22.65
N ASP A 223 27.07 -0.17 -22.69
CA ASP A 223 27.83 -0.64 -21.54
C ASP A 223 28.48 0.56 -20.85
N LEU A 224 28.14 0.78 -19.58
CA LEU A 224 28.70 1.87 -18.79
C LEU A 224 29.86 1.38 -17.93
N SER A 225 31.06 1.93 -18.17
CA SER A 225 32.27 1.64 -17.37
C SER A 225 32.55 2.76 -16.37
N GLY A 226 33.56 2.57 -15.51
CA GLY A 226 34.03 3.63 -14.61
C GLY A 226 33.25 3.81 -13.30
N GLY A 227 32.38 2.90 -12.94
CA GLY A 227 31.68 2.99 -11.63
C GLY A 227 30.27 2.45 -11.61
N MET A 228 29.60 2.36 -12.76
CA MET A 228 28.22 1.87 -12.84
C MET A 228 28.08 0.42 -12.30
N LEU A 229 29.07 -0.44 -12.55
CA LEU A 229 29.07 -1.80 -11.99
C LEU A 229 29.07 -1.79 -10.45
N LEU A 230 29.90 -0.94 -9.84
CA LEU A 230 29.97 -0.78 -8.39
C LEU A 230 28.66 -0.22 -7.83
N LYS A 231 28.08 0.73 -8.55
CA LYS A 231 26.76 1.30 -8.18
C LYS A 231 25.66 0.24 -8.16
N LEU A 232 25.58 -0.61 -9.17
CA LEU A 232 24.60 -1.69 -9.27
C LEU A 232 24.83 -2.79 -8.22
N ARG A 233 26.10 -3.13 -7.95
CA ARG A 233 26.48 -4.22 -7.03
C ARG A 233 26.42 -3.79 -5.58
N ASP A 234 27.09 -2.68 -5.24
CA ASP A 234 27.40 -2.31 -3.85
C ASP A 234 26.47 -1.22 -3.31
N GLU A 235 26.07 -0.24 -4.11
CA GLU A 235 25.21 0.85 -3.67
C GLU A 235 23.72 0.49 -3.76
N TRP A 236 23.31 -0.09 -4.88
CA TRP A 236 21.91 -0.45 -5.15
C TRP A 236 21.61 -1.92 -4.85
N CYS A 237 22.61 -2.78 -4.84
CA CYS A 237 22.50 -4.22 -4.56
C CYS A 237 21.54 -4.95 -5.50
N VAL A 238 21.43 -4.50 -6.76
CA VAL A 238 20.45 -5.02 -7.75
C VAL A 238 21.09 -5.94 -8.80
N LEU A 239 22.42 -6.04 -8.85
CA LEU A 239 23.13 -6.88 -9.82
C LEU A 239 22.78 -8.35 -9.58
N ASN A 240 22.37 -9.08 -10.63
CA ASN A 240 21.88 -10.45 -10.61
C ASN A 240 20.60 -10.69 -9.77
N ASN A 241 20.08 -9.65 -9.12
CA ASN A 241 18.86 -9.73 -8.33
C ASN A 241 18.05 -8.44 -8.49
N LYS A 242 17.35 -8.29 -9.62
CA LYS A 242 16.53 -7.09 -9.88
C LYS A 242 15.39 -6.98 -8.86
N HIS A 243 15.42 -5.92 -8.07
CA HIS A 243 14.41 -5.51 -7.10
C HIS A 243 14.49 -3.99 -6.89
N ILE A 244 13.52 -3.39 -6.22
CA ILE A 244 13.62 -1.99 -5.83
C ILE A 244 14.25 -1.90 -4.43
N PRO A 245 15.45 -1.28 -4.28
CA PRO A 245 16.07 -1.16 -2.96
C PRO A 245 15.20 -0.36 -1.99
N LYS A 246 15.15 -0.79 -0.72
CA LYS A 246 14.33 -0.15 0.33
C LYS A 246 14.53 1.36 0.41
N LYS A 247 15.75 1.87 0.22
CA LYS A 247 16.05 3.29 0.24
C LYS A 247 15.25 4.10 -0.79
N PHE A 248 14.94 3.51 -1.97
CA PHE A 248 14.10 4.16 -2.98
C PHE A 248 12.62 3.99 -2.68
N MET A 249 12.22 2.83 -2.14
CA MET A 249 10.82 2.58 -1.76
C MET A 249 10.34 3.50 -0.63
N LEU A 250 11.24 3.84 0.32
CA LEU A 250 10.97 4.68 1.48
C LEU A 250 11.35 6.17 1.25
N ALA A 251 11.80 6.52 0.05
CA ALA A 251 12.15 7.89 -0.31
C ALA A 251 10.92 8.80 -0.48
N ASP A 252 11.15 10.06 -0.72
CA ASP A 252 10.11 11.05 -0.98
C ASP A 252 9.24 10.69 -2.20
N TYR A 253 8.13 11.37 -2.32
CA TYR A 253 7.15 11.14 -3.39
C TYR A 253 7.76 11.30 -4.80
N ASN A 254 8.62 12.31 -4.99
CA ASN A 254 9.21 12.61 -6.30
C ASN A 254 10.24 11.55 -6.69
N THR A 255 11.10 11.11 -5.78
CA THR A 255 12.04 10.01 -6.00
C THR A 255 11.32 8.73 -6.45
N ARG A 256 10.23 8.38 -5.75
CA ARG A 256 9.42 7.21 -6.09
C ARG A 256 8.72 7.35 -7.45
N LEU A 257 8.24 8.54 -7.79
CA LEU A 257 7.66 8.83 -9.12
C LEU A 257 8.69 8.74 -10.23
N GLU A 258 9.89 9.27 -10.02
CA GLU A 258 10.98 9.21 -10.98
C GLU A 258 11.41 7.77 -11.26
N LEU A 259 11.52 6.95 -10.22
CA LEU A 259 11.84 5.53 -10.37
C LEU A 259 10.77 4.81 -11.19
N LEU A 260 9.49 5.04 -10.86
CA LEU A 260 8.38 4.44 -11.61
C LEU A 260 8.36 4.93 -13.07
N ALA A 261 8.64 6.22 -13.32
CA ALA A 261 8.70 6.78 -14.66
C ALA A 261 9.79 6.12 -15.51
N GLY A 262 11.00 5.96 -14.95
CA GLY A 262 12.09 5.28 -15.65
C GLY A 262 11.76 3.84 -16.01
N PHE A 263 11.14 3.12 -15.07
CA PHE A 263 10.68 1.74 -15.32
C PHE A 263 9.62 1.68 -16.42
N LEU A 264 8.61 2.54 -16.35
CA LEU A 264 7.53 2.58 -17.35
C LEU A 264 8.00 3.06 -18.73
N ASP A 265 8.99 3.95 -18.78
CA ASP A 265 9.60 4.36 -20.06
C ASP A 265 10.34 3.19 -20.73
N GLY A 266 10.86 2.23 -19.96
CA GLY A 266 11.35 0.97 -20.50
C GLY A 266 10.20 0.01 -20.86
N ASP A 267 9.61 -0.65 -19.87
CA ASP A 267 8.72 -1.82 -20.05
C ASP A 267 7.21 -1.49 -20.09
N GLY A 268 6.78 -0.25 -19.79
CA GLY A 268 5.36 0.08 -19.76
C GLY A 268 4.76 0.25 -21.17
N PHE A 269 3.59 -0.33 -21.41
CA PHE A 269 2.76 -0.05 -22.57
C PHE A 269 1.59 0.83 -22.15
N LEU A 270 1.47 2.02 -22.74
CA LEU A 270 0.39 2.97 -22.42
C LEU A 270 -0.74 2.87 -23.43
N GLU A 271 -1.94 2.54 -22.95
CA GLU A 271 -3.16 2.55 -23.74
C GLU A 271 -4.33 3.10 -22.93
N HIS A 272 -5.11 4.01 -23.50
CA HIS A 272 -6.29 4.63 -22.85
C HIS A 272 -6.03 5.18 -21.43
N GLY A 273 -4.85 5.76 -21.19
CA GLY A 273 -4.46 6.31 -19.88
C GLY A 273 -4.16 5.25 -18.81
N CYS A 274 -3.93 4.01 -19.23
CA CYS A 274 -3.56 2.89 -18.38
C CYS A 274 -2.24 2.30 -18.85
N PHE A 275 -1.26 2.17 -17.95
CA PHE A 275 -0.07 1.39 -18.24
C PHE A 275 -0.34 -0.09 -18.03
N GLU A 276 0.06 -0.89 -19.00
CA GLU A 276 0.10 -2.35 -18.91
C GLU A 276 1.54 -2.83 -19.01
N MET A 277 1.88 -3.84 -18.21
CA MET A 277 3.15 -4.56 -18.31
C MET A 277 2.98 -6.01 -17.90
N THR A 278 3.86 -6.87 -18.39
CA THR A 278 3.90 -8.29 -18.03
C THR A 278 5.29 -8.63 -17.57
N LEU A 279 5.46 -8.87 -16.29
CA LEU A 279 6.74 -9.19 -15.65
C LEU A 279 6.75 -10.64 -15.19
N LYS A 280 7.93 -11.26 -15.15
CA LYS A 280 8.08 -12.55 -14.48
C LYS A 280 7.60 -12.41 -13.04
N LYS A 281 6.85 -13.41 -12.53
CA LYS A 281 6.39 -13.39 -11.14
C LYS A 281 7.58 -13.56 -10.20
N ASN A 282 8.09 -12.46 -9.68
CA ASN A 282 9.23 -12.35 -8.79
C ASN A 282 9.12 -11.08 -7.94
N GLN A 283 10.11 -10.84 -7.07
CA GLN A 283 10.18 -9.69 -6.19
C GLN A 283 10.01 -8.35 -6.94
N LEU A 284 10.65 -8.16 -8.10
CA LEU A 284 10.53 -6.92 -8.87
C LEU A 284 9.08 -6.60 -9.27
N ALA A 285 8.31 -7.63 -9.66
CA ALA A 285 6.90 -7.43 -10.01
C ALA A 285 6.07 -6.95 -8.79
N ASP A 286 6.32 -7.53 -7.62
CA ASP A 286 5.66 -7.14 -6.38
C ASP A 286 6.10 -5.76 -5.90
N ASP A 287 7.38 -5.43 -6.03
CA ASP A 287 7.93 -4.10 -5.71
C ASP A 287 7.31 -3.00 -6.59
N ILE A 288 7.18 -3.21 -7.89
CA ILE A 288 6.54 -2.25 -8.82
C ILE A 288 5.07 -2.04 -8.44
N VAL A 289 4.36 -3.11 -8.08
CA VAL A 289 2.97 -3.01 -7.61
C VAL A 289 2.88 -2.18 -6.33
N LEU A 290 3.76 -2.46 -5.36
CA LEU A 290 3.80 -1.75 -4.08
C LEU A 290 4.21 -0.29 -4.28
N LEU A 291 5.21 -0.01 -5.10
CA LEU A 291 5.65 1.34 -5.46
C LEU A 291 4.48 2.14 -6.05
N ALA A 292 3.81 1.61 -7.06
CA ALA A 292 2.69 2.30 -7.71
C ALA A 292 1.51 2.53 -6.75
N ARG A 293 1.20 1.57 -5.88
CA ARG A 293 0.18 1.73 -4.83
C ARG A 293 0.56 2.81 -3.82
N SER A 294 1.83 2.86 -3.40
CA SER A 294 2.32 3.87 -2.45
C SER A 294 2.27 5.31 -3.01
N LEU A 295 2.21 5.45 -4.32
CA LEU A 295 2.02 6.72 -5.04
C LEU A 295 0.53 7.11 -5.20
N GLY A 296 -0.40 6.31 -4.66
CA GLY A 296 -1.83 6.55 -4.76
C GLY A 296 -2.42 6.17 -6.12
N LEU A 297 -1.70 5.40 -6.93
CA LEU A 297 -2.18 4.90 -8.21
C LEU A 297 -3.10 3.68 -8.02
N THR A 298 -4.01 3.48 -8.95
CA THR A 298 -4.84 2.27 -8.96
C THR A 298 -4.09 1.16 -9.68
N VAL A 299 -3.80 0.07 -8.96
CA VAL A 299 -3.06 -1.07 -9.50
C VAL A 299 -3.91 -2.33 -9.45
N SER A 300 -3.99 -3.02 -10.59
CA SER A 300 -4.54 -4.37 -10.70
C SER A 300 -3.45 -5.31 -11.15
N GLN A 301 -3.29 -6.44 -10.46
CA GLN A 301 -2.33 -7.50 -10.76
C GLN A 301 -3.09 -8.80 -10.98
N LYS A 302 -2.76 -9.49 -12.07
CA LYS A 302 -3.33 -10.81 -12.39
C LYS A 302 -2.21 -11.76 -12.78
N ASP A 303 -2.25 -12.95 -12.25
CA ASP A 303 -1.33 -14.00 -12.65
C ASP A 303 -1.68 -14.52 -14.05
N LYS A 304 -0.67 -14.70 -14.89
CA LYS A 304 -0.78 -15.24 -16.23
C LYS A 304 0.28 -16.31 -16.45
N PHE A 305 -0.13 -17.50 -16.78
CA PHE A 305 0.80 -18.54 -17.22
C PHE A 305 1.09 -18.35 -18.71
N CYS A 306 2.37 -18.13 -19.05
CA CYS A 306 2.81 -17.99 -20.44
C CYS A 306 3.68 -19.17 -20.84
N LYS A 307 3.34 -19.76 -21.99
CA LYS A 307 4.05 -20.89 -22.59
C LYS A 307 4.38 -20.54 -24.04
N CYS A 308 5.55 -20.92 -24.53
CA CYS A 308 5.91 -20.80 -25.95
C CYS A 308 6.62 -22.06 -26.44
N GLN A 309 6.80 -22.20 -27.76
CA GLN A 309 7.19 -23.45 -28.44
C GLN A 309 8.44 -24.11 -27.86
N ASN A 310 9.41 -23.33 -27.36
CA ASN A 310 10.70 -23.84 -26.84
C ASN A 310 10.87 -23.62 -25.33
N PHE A 311 9.76 -23.42 -24.59
CA PHE A 311 9.80 -23.11 -23.16
C PHE A 311 8.61 -23.74 -22.45
N GLU A 312 8.86 -24.51 -21.39
CA GLU A 312 7.82 -25.22 -20.62
C GLU A 312 6.76 -24.31 -20.02
N GLY A 313 7.05 -23.01 -19.92
CA GLY A 313 6.19 -21.99 -19.39
C GLY A 313 6.64 -21.46 -18.02
N ALA A 314 6.18 -20.27 -17.70
CA ALA A 314 6.35 -19.68 -16.39
C ALA A 314 5.14 -18.82 -16.01
N TRP A 315 5.01 -18.56 -14.72
CA TRP A 315 4.04 -17.61 -14.20
C TRP A 315 4.57 -16.20 -14.34
N TYR A 316 3.73 -15.32 -14.85
CA TYR A 316 3.95 -13.90 -15.03
C TYR A 316 2.87 -13.13 -14.29
N SER A 317 3.21 -11.93 -13.82
CA SER A 317 2.29 -10.93 -13.30
C SER A 317 1.94 -9.95 -14.42
N ARG A 318 0.68 -9.92 -14.83
CA ARG A 318 0.14 -8.88 -15.70
C ARG A 318 -0.38 -7.75 -14.84
N ILE A 319 0.28 -6.59 -14.92
CA ILE A 319 0.08 -5.44 -14.04
C ILE A 319 -0.53 -4.31 -14.86
N PHE A 320 -1.58 -3.70 -14.31
CA PHE A 320 -2.23 -2.52 -14.87
C PHE A 320 -2.15 -1.39 -13.87
N ILE A 321 -1.64 -0.21 -14.30
CA ILE A 321 -1.52 0.99 -13.49
C ILE A 321 -2.35 2.09 -14.13
N SER A 322 -3.29 2.66 -13.36
CA SER A 322 -4.23 3.70 -13.82
C SER A 322 -4.57 4.67 -12.68
N GLY A 323 -5.39 5.67 -12.98
CA GLY A 323 -5.87 6.61 -11.96
C GLY A 323 -4.76 7.53 -11.45
N GLY A 324 -4.34 8.50 -12.27
CA GLY A 324 -3.24 9.42 -11.97
C GLY A 324 -1.97 9.11 -12.77
N ALA A 325 -2.07 8.32 -13.82
CA ALA A 325 -0.95 8.02 -14.72
C ALA A 325 -0.38 9.29 -15.41
N ASP A 326 -1.19 10.33 -15.53
CA ASP A 326 -0.79 11.68 -16.01
C ASP A 326 0.22 12.39 -15.08
N LYS A 327 0.30 11.99 -13.81
CA LYS A 327 1.25 12.53 -12.83
C LYS A 327 2.63 11.91 -12.95
N ILE A 328 2.76 10.78 -13.65
CA ILE A 328 4.03 10.09 -13.80
C ILE A 328 4.87 10.85 -14.82
N PRO A 329 6.10 11.30 -14.45
CA PRO A 329 6.92 12.16 -15.29
C PRO A 329 7.66 11.37 -16.38
N ASN A 330 6.92 10.62 -17.20
CA ASN A 330 7.46 9.88 -18.32
C ASN A 330 8.16 10.81 -19.33
N ARG A 331 9.32 10.40 -19.83
CA ARG A 331 10.13 11.18 -20.78
C ARG A 331 9.72 10.90 -22.23
N LEU A 332 9.28 9.67 -22.53
CA LEU A 332 8.84 9.31 -23.88
C LEU A 332 7.48 9.94 -24.19
N PRO A 333 7.35 10.76 -25.27
CA PRO A 333 6.07 11.40 -25.62
C PRO A 333 4.92 10.40 -25.78
N ARG A 334 5.19 9.22 -26.37
CA ARG A 334 4.19 8.14 -26.56
C ARG A 334 3.73 7.48 -25.26
N LYS A 335 4.44 7.71 -24.14
CA LYS A 335 4.13 7.19 -22.80
C LYS A 335 3.65 8.27 -21.83
N LYS A 336 3.40 9.49 -22.29
CA LYS A 336 2.76 10.55 -21.52
C LYS A 336 1.24 10.34 -21.54
N ALA A 337 0.67 10.02 -20.40
CA ALA A 337 -0.77 9.82 -20.26
C ALA A 337 -1.48 11.18 -20.31
N ASN A 338 -2.22 11.42 -21.39
CA ASN A 338 -3.10 12.56 -21.54
C ASN A 338 -4.54 12.12 -21.28
N ASN A 339 -5.33 12.92 -20.59
CA ASN A 339 -6.77 12.66 -20.32
C ASN A 339 -7.06 11.39 -19.50
N THR A 340 -6.44 11.25 -18.35
CA THR A 340 -6.92 10.24 -17.38
C THR A 340 -8.26 10.69 -16.79
N PRO A 341 -9.26 9.79 -16.72
CA PRO A 341 -10.52 10.13 -16.05
C PRO A 341 -10.25 10.56 -14.62
N ASN A 342 -10.85 11.69 -14.21
CA ASN A 342 -10.72 12.21 -12.84
C ASN A 342 -11.49 11.32 -11.85
N LYS A 343 -10.99 10.10 -11.63
CA LYS A 343 -11.54 9.14 -10.68
C LYS A 343 -10.82 9.28 -9.35
N ASN A 344 -11.58 9.36 -8.27
CA ASN A 344 -10.97 9.32 -6.94
C ASN A 344 -10.35 7.94 -6.71
N THR A 345 -9.01 7.87 -6.73
CA THR A 345 -8.22 6.62 -6.56
C THR A 345 -8.19 6.13 -5.13
N GLN A 346 -8.54 6.99 -4.17
CA GLN A 346 -8.59 6.65 -2.75
C GLN A 346 -9.90 5.95 -2.34
N ARG A 347 -10.90 5.87 -3.23
CA ARG A 347 -12.15 5.19 -2.98
C ARG A 347 -12.25 3.89 -3.75
N VAL A 348 -12.76 2.87 -3.09
CA VAL A 348 -12.93 1.54 -3.65
C VAL A 348 -14.28 0.95 -3.23
N SER A 349 -15.04 0.43 -4.18
CA SER A 349 -16.27 -0.30 -3.85
C SER A 349 -15.91 -1.62 -3.17
N LEU A 350 -16.63 -1.93 -2.10
CA LEU A 350 -16.43 -3.14 -1.31
C LEU A 350 -17.62 -4.08 -1.45
N SER A 351 -17.35 -5.37 -1.52
CA SER A 351 -18.30 -6.44 -1.22
C SER A 351 -17.84 -7.21 0.00
N ILE A 352 -18.79 -7.78 0.72
CA ILE A 352 -18.52 -8.52 1.96
C ILE A 352 -19.31 -9.82 1.97
N ALA A 353 -18.69 -10.91 2.44
CA ALA A 353 -19.31 -12.23 2.54
C ALA A 353 -18.82 -12.95 3.80
N GLU A 354 -19.71 -13.71 4.42
CA GLU A 354 -19.35 -14.60 5.55
C GLU A 354 -18.46 -15.75 5.07
N GLN A 355 -17.50 -16.14 5.91
CA GLN A 355 -16.60 -17.28 5.68
C GLN A 355 -16.79 -18.39 6.72
N GLY A 356 -17.63 -18.15 7.76
CA GLY A 356 -17.81 -19.06 8.88
C GLY A 356 -16.96 -18.65 10.09
N VAL A 357 -17.06 -19.45 11.15
CA VAL A 357 -16.30 -19.24 12.39
C VAL A 357 -14.85 -19.66 12.19
N GLY A 358 -13.91 -18.79 12.59
CA GLY A 358 -12.48 -19.02 12.43
C GLY A 358 -11.64 -18.26 13.44
N GLU A 359 -10.35 -18.56 13.47
CA GLU A 359 -9.36 -17.85 14.29
C GLU A 359 -9.14 -16.44 13.76
N TYR A 360 -9.07 -15.49 14.69
CA TYR A 360 -8.65 -14.14 14.41
C TYR A 360 -7.48 -13.71 15.30
N TYR A 361 -6.69 -12.78 14.76
CA TYR A 361 -5.58 -12.13 15.42
C TYR A 361 -5.71 -10.63 15.25
N GLY A 362 -5.43 -9.89 16.30
CA GLY A 362 -5.56 -8.44 16.30
C GLY A 362 -4.45 -7.78 17.10
N PHE A 363 -4.29 -6.49 16.89
CA PHE A 363 -3.32 -5.67 17.58
C PHE A 363 -3.83 -4.24 17.77
N GLU A 364 -3.32 -3.59 18.79
CA GLU A 364 -3.55 -2.17 19.04
C GLU A 364 -2.34 -1.37 18.59
N VAL A 365 -2.57 -0.21 18.00
CA VAL A 365 -1.50 0.70 17.56
C VAL A 365 -1.68 2.08 18.18
N ASP A 366 -0.58 2.80 18.30
CA ASP A 366 -0.58 4.20 18.73
C ASP A 366 -1.17 5.15 17.66
N GLY A 367 -1.20 6.44 18.01
CA GLY A 367 -1.62 7.53 17.12
C GLY A 367 -3.14 7.56 16.89
N ASP A 368 -3.54 7.59 15.62
CA ASP A 368 -4.96 7.64 15.20
C ASP A 368 -5.64 6.27 15.14
N ASN A 369 -4.94 5.23 15.56
CA ASN A 369 -5.40 3.85 15.48
C ASN A 369 -5.69 3.35 14.05
N LEU A 370 -5.11 3.95 13.00
CA LEU A 370 -5.25 3.52 11.61
C LEU A 370 -3.94 2.94 11.07
N TYR A 371 -4.05 1.86 10.32
CA TYR A 371 -2.93 1.24 9.62
C TYR A 371 -3.37 0.75 8.24
N CYS A 372 -2.40 0.40 7.39
CA CYS A 372 -2.64 -0.02 6.02
C CYS A 372 -2.43 -1.52 5.84
N LEU A 373 -3.26 -2.10 4.99
CA LEU A 373 -3.01 -3.39 4.36
C LEU A 373 -2.07 -3.25 3.13
N PRO A 374 -1.48 -4.35 2.61
CA PRO A 374 -0.55 -4.29 1.48
C PRO A 374 -1.11 -3.67 0.18
N ASP A 375 -2.42 -3.57 0.05
CA ASP A 375 -3.08 -2.90 -1.08
C ASP A 375 -3.54 -1.47 -0.77
N MET A 376 -3.03 -0.89 0.33
CA MET A 376 -3.35 0.45 0.86
C MET A 376 -4.79 0.60 1.39
N GLN A 377 -5.55 -0.47 1.63
CA GLN A 377 -6.79 -0.39 2.41
C GLN A 377 -6.47 0.01 3.85
N ILE A 378 -7.32 0.84 4.46
CA ILE A 378 -7.21 1.29 5.85
C ILE A 378 -8.17 0.52 6.73
#